data_92cc108e4f0008287a3b7f2e29e5b6d7
#
_entry.id   92cc108e4f0008287a3b7f2e29e5b6d7
#
_cell.length_a   1.000
_cell.length_b   1.000
_cell.length_c   1.000
_cell.angle_alpha   90.00
_cell.angle_beta   90.00
_cell.angle_gamma   90.00
#
_symmetry.space_group_name_H-M   'P 1'
#
loop_
_entity.id
_entity.type
_entity.pdbx_description
1 polymer ?
#
loop_
_entity_poly.entity_id
_entity_poly.type
_entity_poly.pdbx_seq_one_letter_code
_entity_poly.pdbx_strand_id
1 'polypeptide(L)'
;MRRRAREMDGREGHESADTGGADRGVTRRRVLELGVGALAAAAVTPELLRGGSRSVMNAQTDVVMKRIPRSGEEIPAVGLGTWQTFDVGSDRTQRTALAEVLRTFHRLGGRVVDSSPMYGTSQEVLGDLAVETGLISDLWVATKVWIDGQSEGIDQMQRSMALLQRPSHIELMQVHNLRDVEVHLDTLEEWKAEGRFDYIGITTSSDRQYGAVEALLEAEPERIDFLQINYSLAERASGERILAMAQERGIAVMVNRPFAGGRLFGAVRGRSLPEWAGSFGCEAWSQFFLKYVISHPAVTCAIPATSDPEHLVENMGGGRGELPDEATRRLMEEAIG
;
A
#
# COMPACT_ATOMS: atom_id res chain seq x y z
N MET A 1 3.67 -16.55 56.95
CA MET A 1 5.05 -17.08 57.03
C MET A 1 5.87 -16.39 55.94
N ARG A 2 6.57 -15.35 56.33
CA ARG A 2 8.03 -15.15 56.57
C ARG A 2 8.85 -15.43 55.31
N ARG A 3 9.34 -14.34 54.63
CA ARG A 3 10.67 -13.68 54.66
C ARG A 3 11.71 -14.51 53.87
N ARG A 4 12.47 -13.94 52.95
CA ARG A 4 13.54 -12.91 53.12
C ARG A 4 14.07 -12.42 51.76
N ALA A 5 14.33 -11.13 51.75
CA ALA A 5 15.19 -10.36 50.88
C ALA A 5 16.67 -10.77 51.04
N ARG A 6 17.50 -10.46 50.04
CA ARG A 6 18.91 -10.08 50.19
C ARG A 6 19.35 -9.15 49.07
N GLU A 7 19.60 -7.90 49.48
CA GLU A 7 20.52 -6.92 48.91
C GLU A 7 21.96 -7.36 49.10
N MET A 8 22.86 -6.84 48.28
CA MET A 8 24.24 -6.35 48.56
C MET A 8 24.84 -6.02 47.17
N ASP A 9 25.09 -4.78 46.80
CA ASP A 9 25.99 -3.70 47.22
C ASP A 9 27.48 -3.95 46.94
N GLY A 10 28.17 -2.92 46.41
CA GLY A 10 29.61 -2.76 46.36
C GLY A 10 30.17 -2.41 45.01
N ARG A 11 30.22 -1.18 44.52
CA ARG A 11 31.25 -0.12 44.75
C ARG A 11 32.57 -0.31 44.00
N GLU A 12 32.87 0.72 43.23
CA GLU A 12 34.04 1.61 43.13
C GLU A 12 35.22 1.03 42.34
N GLY A 13 35.90 1.74 41.52
CA GLY A 13 36.32 3.10 41.42
C GLY A 13 37.38 3.27 40.35
N HIS A 14 37.55 4.53 39.98
CA HIS A 14 38.79 5.27 39.67
C HIS A 14 39.72 4.76 38.57
N GLU A 15 40.35 5.53 37.76
CA GLU A 15 40.78 6.93 37.59
C GLU A 15 41.60 7.00 36.29
N SER A 16 41.39 7.97 35.46
CA SER A 16 42.20 9.09 35.01
C SER A 16 43.57 8.81 34.38
N ALA A 17 43.83 9.49 33.32
CA ALA A 17 44.94 10.34 32.89
C ALA A 17 45.06 10.30 31.34
N ASP A 18 44.84 11.36 30.64
CA ASP A 18 45.49 12.65 30.44
C ASP A 18 46.79 12.54 29.62
N THR A 19 46.97 13.54 28.79
CA THR A 19 48.03 14.02 27.92
C THR A 19 47.88 13.65 26.45
N GLY A 20 47.79 14.55 25.50
CA GLY A 20 48.31 15.89 25.36
C GLY A 20 48.86 16.06 23.98
N GLY A 21 48.49 17.12 23.31
CA GLY A 21 49.46 17.89 22.58
C GLY A 21 49.41 17.94 21.05
N ALA A 22 49.11 19.13 20.60
CA ALA A 22 49.72 19.94 19.55
C ALA A 22 49.13 19.82 18.12
N ASP A 23 48.27 20.72 17.79
CA ASP A 23 48.45 22.01 17.13
C ASP A 23 49.52 22.05 16.03
N ARG A 24 49.10 22.27 14.78
CA ARG A 24 49.73 23.13 13.76
C ARG A 24 48.77 23.49 12.65
N GLY A 25 48.21 24.68 12.75
CA GLY A 25 47.65 25.39 11.64
C GLY A 25 48.73 25.86 10.64
N VAL A 26 48.38 25.93 9.38
CA VAL A 26 49.04 26.82 8.41
C VAL A 26 47.99 27.44 7.50
N THR A 27 48.10 28.72 7.47
CA THR A 27 47.37 29.81 6.90
C THR A 27 47.36 29.86 5.36
N ARG A 28 46.35 30.58 4.89
CA ARG A 28 46.14 31.25 3.58
C ARG A 28 47.37 31.86 2.94
N ARG A 29 47.51 31.79 1.60
CA ARG A 29 47.65 32.95 0.67
C ARG A 29 47.98 32.52 -0.76
N ARG A 30 47.18 33.03 -1.67
CA ARG A 30 47.47 33.74 -2.96
C ARG A 30 48.58 33.13 -3.87
N VAL A 31 48.27 33.01 -5.17
CA VAL A 31 48.77 33.89 -6.23
C VAL A 31 47.96 33.72 -7.53
N LEU A 32 47.50 34.86 -8.05
CA LEU A 32 47.09 35.08 -9.43
C LEU A 32 48.30 35.14 -10.31
N GLU A 33 48.28 34.58 -11.54
CA GLU A 33 48.94 35.18 -12.67
C GLU A 33 48.31 34.76 -14.02
N LEU A 34 48.23 35.71 -14.86
CA LEU A 34 47.64 35.83 -16.19
C LEU A 34 48.42 35.05 -17.25
N GLY A 35 47.74 34.50 -18.23
CA GLY A 35 48.29 34.05 -19.47
C GLY A 35 47.27 34.19 -20.60
N VAL A 36 47.41 35.26 -21.41
CA VAL A 36 46.69 35.52 -22.65
C VAL A 36 47.28 34.65 -23.77
N GLY A 37 46.42 33.93 -24.50
CA GLY A 37 46.84 33.15 -25.66
C GLY A 37 45.68 32.88 -26.65
N ALA A 38 45.64 33.72 -27.65
CA ALA A 38 45.12 33.64 -29.02
C ALA A 38 43.98 32.67 -29.42
N LEU A 39 43.00 33.28 -30.05
CA LEU A 39 41.91 32.75 -30.85
C LEU A 39 42.34 31.76 -31.94
N ALA A 40 41.64 30.66 -32.02
CA ALA A 40 41.38 29.93 -33.28
C ALA A 40 39.86 29.62 -33.31
N ALA A 41 39.16 30.37 -34.17
CA ALA A 41 37.73 30.11 -34.46
C ALA A 41 37.67 28.86 -35.37
N ALA A 42 37.16 27.76 -34.78
CA ALA A 42 36.65 26.65 -35.55
C ALA A 42 35.13 26.72 -35.50
N ALA A 43 34.51 26.95 -36.65
CA ALA A 43 33.08 26.88 -36.84
C ALA A 43 32.62 25.45 -36.57
N VAL A 44 31.99 25.23 -35.43
CA VAL A 44 31.26 23.99 -35.08
C VAL A 44 29.81 24.24 -35.47
N THR A 45 29.35 23.52 -36.49
CA THR A 45 27.97 23.40 -36.92
C THR A 45 27.05 23.00 -35.75
N PRO A 46 25.87 23.55 -35.60
CA PRO A 46 24.94 23.21 -34.50
C PRO A 46 24.06 22.03 -34.86
N GLU A 47 24.63 20.85 -35.00
CA GLU A 47 23.88 19.63 -35.35
C GLU A 47 24.10 18.42 -34.46
N LEU A 48 24.69 18.55 -33.26
CA LEU A 48 24.91 17.44 -32.33
C LEU A 48 24.50 17.76 -30.87
N LEU A 49 23.38 18.47 -30.66
CA LEU A 49 22.74 18.58 -29.36
C LEU A 49 21.25 18.17 -29.45
N ARG A 50 21.00 17.03 -30.09
CA ARG A 50 19.82 16.24 -29.77
C ARG A 50 20.17 15.25 -28.66
N GLY A 51 20.65 15.77 -27.54
CA GLY A 51 20.59 15.11 -26.26
C GLY A 51 19.13 14.94 -25.92
N GLY A 52 18.67 13.69 -25.83
CA GLY A 52 17.29 13.37 -25.52
C GLY A 52 16.78 14.16 -24.34
N SER A 53 15.77 14.98 -24.56
CA SER A 53 14.85 15.38 -23.52
C SER A 53 14.31 14.06 -22.95
N ARG A 54 14.86 13.61 -21.83
CA ARG A 54 14.09 12.81 -20.91
C ARG A 54 12.92 13.70 -20.57
N SER A 55 11.79 13.46 -21.22
CA SER A 55 10.51 13.97 -20.78
C SER A 55 10.44 13.66 -19.30
N VAL A 56 10.40 14.69 -18.47
CA VAL A 56 9.92 14.59 -17.10
C VAL A 56 8.46 14.18 -17.29
N MET A 57 8.22 12.87 -17.37
CA MET A 57 6.89 12.30 -17.47
C MET A 57 6.12 12.86 -16.30
N ASN A 58 5.00 13.50 -16.60
CA ASN A 58 4.15 14.14 -15.61
C ASN A 58 3.67 13.03 -14.67
N ALA A 59 4.21 13.00 -13.44
CA ALA A 59 4.08 11.86 -12.51
C ALA A 59 2.62 11.45 -12.21
N GLN A 60 1.65 12.26 -12.63
CA GLN A 60 0.22 12.05 -12.43
C GLN A 60 -0.51 11.42 -13.63
N THR A 61 0.05 11.47 -14.85
CA THR A 61 -0.65 11.03 -16.08
C THR A 61 -0.56 9.52 -16.35
N ASP A 62 0.30 8.79 -15.62
CA ASP A 62 0.55 7.37 -15.90
C ASP A 62 -0.01 6.41 -14.86
N VAL A 63 -0.78 6.90 -13.88
CA VAL A 63 -1.41 6.04 -12.87
C VAL A 63 -2.50 5.20 -13.54
N VAL A 64 -2.41 3.89 -13.37
CA VAL A 64 -3.44 2.97 -13.83
C VAL A 64 -4.68 3.15 -12.97
N MET A 65 -5.75 3.65 -13.59
CA MET A 65 -7.06 3.80 -12.97
C MET A 65 -7.95 2.61 -13.36
N LYS A 66 -8.79 2.17 -12.43
CA LYS A 66 -9.76 1.10 -12.65
C LYS A 66 -11.15 1.57 -12.23
N ARG A 67 -12.15 1.17 -12.99
CA ARG A 67 -13.55 1.50 -12.70
C ARG A 67 -14.14 0.54 -11.68
N ILE A 68 -14.85 1.10 -10.71
CA ILE A 68 -15.79 0.36 -9.88
C ILE A 68 -16.98 0.01 -10.79
N PRO A 69 -17.29 -1.27 -11.04
CA PRO A 69 -18.18 -1.66 -12.15
C PRO A 69 -19.57 -1.03 -12.06
N ARG A 70 -20.17 -0.96 -10.86
CA ARG A 70 -21.55 -0.49 -10.69
C ARG A 70 -21.71 1.01 -10.75
N SER A 71 -20.77 1.78 -10.22
CA SER A 71 -20.85 3.25 -10.18
C SER A 71 -20.18 3.92 -11.37
N GLY A 72 -19.17 3.26 -11.93
CA GLY A 72 -18.28 3.85 -12.94
C GLY A 72 -17.22 4.80 -12.34
N GLU A 73 -17.17 4.96 -11.02
CA GLU A 73 -16.10 5.72 -10.34
C GLU A 73 -14.75 5.08 -10.63
N GLU A 74 -13.75 5.93 -10.88
CA GLU A 74 -12.39 5.48 -11.15
C GLU A 74 -11.51 5.65 -9.91
N ILE A 75 -10.85 4.57 -9.50
CA ILE A 75 -9.89 4.57 -8.38
C ILE A 75 -8.53 4.04 -8.85
N PRO A 76 -7.40 4.45 -8.21
CA PRO A 76 -6.09 3.90 -8.51
C PRO A 76 -6.05 2.38 -8.32
N ALA A 77 -5.44 1.67 -9.27
CA ALA A 77 -5.31 0.21 -9.22
C ALA A 77 -4.39 -0.30 -8.10
N VAL A 78 -3.57 0.58 -7.50
CA VAL A 78 -2.72 0.26 -6.35
C VAL A 78 -3.07 1.22 -5.21
N GLY A 79 -3.50 0.65 -4.10
CA GLY A 79 -3.79 1.30 -2.83
C GLY A 79 -2.72 1.01 -1.77
N LEU A 80 -3.04 1.28 -0.52
CA LEU A 80 -2.19 1.08 0.65
C LEU A 80 -2.95 0.30 1.73
N GLY A 81 -2.48 -0.91 2.06
CA GLY A 81 -2.94 -1.66 3.23
C GLY A 81 -2.23 -1.22 4.50
N THR A 82 -2.89 -1.38 5.65
CA THR A 82 -2.35 -0.95 6.96
C THR A 82 -2.02 -2.10 7.90
N TRP A 83 -2.35 -3.34 7.53
CA TRP A 83 -2.12 -4.50 8.39
C TRP A 83 -0.65 -4.68 8.76
N GLN A 84 -0.36 -4.79 10.06
CA GLN A 84 0.99 -4.92 10.66
C GLN A 84 1.95 -3.75 10.40
N THR A 85 1.58 -2.77 9.59
CA THR A 85 2.46 -1.65 9.25
C THR A 85 2.08 -0.36 9.95
N PHE A 86 0.79 -0.16 10.26
CA PHE A 86 0.29 1.03 10.97
C PHE A 86 -0.03 0.76 12.46
N ASP A 87 0.15 -0.45 12.97
CA ASP A 87 -0.03 -0.78 14.39
C ASP A 87 1.21 -0.37 15.20
N VAL A 88 1.43 0.92 15.33
CA VAL A 88 2.62 1.51 15.96
C VAL A 88 2.30 2.32 17.21
N GLY A 89 1.04 2.41 17.61
CA GLY A 89 0.60 3.15 18.79
C GLY A 89 1.12 4.58 18.81
N SER A 90 1.79 4.95 19.90
CA SER A 90 2.33 6.29 20.13
C SER A 90 3.82 6.44 19.79
N ASP A 91 4.43 5.47 19.11
CA ASP A 91 5.84 5.54 18.70
C ASP A 91 6.05 6.66 17.68
N ARG A 92 6.69 7.74 18.12
CA ARG A 92 6.89 8.95 17.30
C ARG A 92 7.76 8.70 16.09
N THR A 93 8.78 7.84 16.20
CA THR A 93 9.71 7.56 15.10
C THR A 93 8.98 6.82 13.99
N GLN A 94 8.22 5.78 14.34
CA GLN A 94 7.42 5.02 13.38
C GLN A 94 6.29 5.88 12.78
N ARG A 95 5.59 6.68 13.59
CA ARG A 95 4.55 7.61 13.08
C ARG A 95 5.13 8.64 12.11
N THR A 96 6.34 9.16 12.34
CA THR A 96 7.01 10.07 11.40
C THR A 96 7.30 9.40 10.06
N ALA A 97 7.79 8.16 10.07
CA ALA A 97 8.01 7.38 8.85
C ALA A 97 6.69 7.12 8.10
N LEU A 98 5.62 6.75 8.82
CA LEU A 98 4.30 6.53 8.24
C LEU A 98 3.66 7.82 7.69
N ALA A 99 3.90 8.97 8.31
CA ALA A 99 3.48 10.26 7.74
C ALA A 99 4.15 10.53 6.40
N GLU A 100 5.44 10.18 6.24
CA GLU A 100 6.13 10.28 4.96
C GLU A 100 5.63 9.25 3.94
N VAL A 101 5.28 8.03 4.39
CA VAL A 101 4.58 7.04 3.56
C VAL A 101 3.28 7.62 3.00
N LEU A 102 2.42 8.23 3.82
CA LEU A 102 1.15 8.83 3.37
C LEU A 102 1.37 10.02 2.40
N ARG A 103 2.32 10.92 2.70
CA ARG A 103 2.65 12.04 1.80
C ARG A 103 3.17 11.54 0.45
N THR A 104 4.05 10.54 0.48
CA THR A 104 4.61 9.95 -0.74
C THR A 104 3.53 9.21 -1.53
N PHE A 105 2.66 8.44 -0.85
CA PHE A 105 1.53 7.76 -1.46
C PHE A 105 0.63 8.74 -2.23
N HIS A 106 0.20 9.82 -1.57
CA HIS A 106 -0.64 10.83 -2.20
C HIS A 106 0.08 11.55 -3.35
N ARG A 107 1.35 11.97 -3.16
CA ARG A 107 2.17 12.60 -4.22
C ARG A 107 2.31 11.73 -5.46
N LEU A 108 2.34 10.41 -5.30
CA LEU A 108 2.40 9.44 -6.39
C LEU A 108 1.04 9.07 -6.98
N GLY A 109 -0.05 9.74 -6.58
CA GLY A 109 -1.40 9.55 -7.10
C GLY A 109 -2.19 8.44 -6.39
N GLY A 110 -1.68 7.93 -5.27
CA GLY A 110 -2.41 6.98 -4.43
C GLY A 110 -3.53 7.68 -3.66
N ARG A 111 -4.66 6.97 -3.47
CA ARG A 111 -5.84 7.46 -2.73
C ARG A 111 -6.46 6.40 -1.85
N VAL A 112 -6.55 5.15 -2.32
CA VAL A 112 -7.23 4.05 -1.64
C VAL A 112 -6.41 3.55 -0.46
N VAL A 113 -6.94 3.62 0.75
CA VAL A 113 -6.31 3.08 1.98
C VAL A 113 -7.25 2.11 2.66
N ASP A 114 -6.77 0.92 2.99
CA ASP A 114 -7.54 -0.14 3.64
C ASP A 114 -7.06 -0.40 5.06
N SER A 115 -8.00 -0.41 6.02
CA SER A 115 -7.75 -0.72 7.41
C SER A 115 -8.79 -1.67 8.00
N SER A 116 -8.70 -1.98 9.30
CA SER A 116 -9.65 -2.84 10.02
C SER A 116 -9.57 -2.62 11.51
N PRO A 117 -10.69 -2.77 12.27
CA PRO A 117 -10.69 -2.69 13.73
C PRO A 117 -9.83 -3.78 14.39
N MET A 118 -9.52 -4.87 13.69
CA MET A 118 -8.66 -5.93 14.21
C MET A 118 -7.14 -5.67 14.01
N TYR A 119 -6.76 -4.55 13.40
CA TYR A 119 -5.34 -4.23 13.12
C TYR A 119 -4.70 -3.36 14.24
N GLY A 120 -5.04 -3.65 15.50
CA GLY A 120 -4.50 -2.93 16.65
C GLY A 120 -4.82 -1.44 16.60
N THR A 121 -3.80 -0.59 16.62
CA THR A 121 -3.93 0.87 16.58
C THR A 121 -3.98 1.46 15.16
N SER A 122 -3.99 0.62 14.12
CA SER A 122 -3.82 1.09 12.73
C SER A 122 -4.86 2.13 12.29
N GLN A 123 -6.13 2.01 12.72
CA GLN A 123 -7.17 2.99 12.37
C GLN A 123 -6.93 4.35 13.01
N GLU A 124 -6.55 4.37 14.30
CA GLU A 124 -6.21 5.59 15.03
C GLU A 124 -4.99 6.26 14.42
N VAL A 125 -3.92 5.49 14.18
CA VAL A 125 -2.68 6.00 13.57
C VAL A 125 -2.95 6.56 12.17
N LEU A 126 -3.72 5.87 11.34
CA LEU A 126 -4.09 6.34 10.01
C LEU A 126 -4.89 7.64 10.07
N GLY A 127 -5.92 7.71 10.92
CA GLY A 127 -6.75 8.90 11.08
C GLY A 127 -5.96 10.12 11.57
N ASP A 128 -5.16 9.95 12.61
CA ASP A 128 -4.29 11.01 13.13
C ASP A 128 -3.31 11.53 12.07
N LEU A 129 -2.63 10.61 11.38
CA LEU A 129 -1.65 10.97 10.35
C LEU A 129 -2.30 11.59 9.12
N ALA A 130 -3.51 11.16 8.74
CA ALA A 130 -4.26 11.79 7.65
C ALA A 130 -4.62 13.25 7.97
N VAL A 131 -4.99 13.55 9.22
CA VAL A 131 -5.21 14.93 9.69
C VAL A 131 -3.90 15.71 9.75
N GLU A 132 -2.85 15.15 10.37
CA GLU A 132 -1.53 15.80 10.49
C GLU A 132 -0.94 16.17 9.13
N THR A 133 -1.10 15.30 8.13
CA THR A 133 -0.58 15.52 6.78
C THR A 133 -1.49 16.35 5.89
N GLY A 134 -2.71 16.68 6.34
CA GLY A 134 -3.72 17.41 5.58
C GLY A 134 -4.38 16.60 4.47
N LEU A 135 -4.28 15.25 4.52
CA LEU A 135 -4.75 14.35 3.47
C LEU A 135 -6.14 13.74 3.76
N ILE A 136 -6.76 14.10 4.88
CA ILE A 136 -8.00 13.46 5.36
C ILE A 136 -9.14 13.48 4.32
N SER A 137 -9.25 14.52 3.50
CA SER A 137 -10.26 14.66 2.44
C SER A 137 -9.86 14.02 1.12
N ASP A 138 -8.58 13.69 0.93
CA ASP A 138 -8.05 13.19 -0.35
C ASP A 138 -7.97 11.66 -0.40
N LEU A 139 -8.05 11.02 0.77
CA LEU A 139 -8.02 9.57 0.87
C LEU A 139 -9.41 8.97 0.60
N TRP A 140 -9.44 7.90 -0.14
CA TRP A 140 -10.55 6.97 -0.30
C TRP A 140 -10.36 5.83 0.70
N VAL A 141 -11.18 5.78 1.75
CA VAL A 141 -10.97 4.92 2.92
C VAL A 141 -11.86 3.68 2.87
N ALA A 142 -11.24 2.51 2.98
CA ALA A 142 -11.91 1.25 3.21
C ALA A 142 -11.65 0.76 4.64
N THR A 143 -12.70 0.29 5.31
CA THR A 143 -12.56 -0.38 6.59
C THR A 143 -13.57 -1.51 6.74
N LYS A 144 -13.67 -2.10 7.95
CA LYS A 144 -14.39 -3.35 8.13
C LYS A 144 -15.14 -3.38 9.45
N VAL A 145 -16.12 -4.29 9.54
CA VAL A 145 -16.73 -4.74 10.81
C VAL A 145 -16.29 -6.18 11.07
N TRP A 146 -15.93 -6.50 12.31
CA TRP A 146 -15.42 -7.82 12.71
C TRP A 146 -15.78 -8.16 14.15
N ILE A 147 -17.04 -8.41 14.41
CA ILE A 147 -17.59 -8.79 15.72
C ILE A 147 -18.90 -9.52 15.47
N ASP A 148 -19.42 -10.27 16.44
CA ASP A 148 -20.75 -10.87 16.35
C ASP A 148 -21.79 -9.92 16.96
N GLY A 149 -23.00 -9.93 16.43
CA GLY A 149 -24.15 -9.16 16.91
C GLY A 149 -24.30 -7.79 16.27
N GLN A 150 -25.54 -7.39 16.02
CA GLN A 150 -25.88 -6.14 15.34
C GLN A 150 -25.48 -4.92 16.17
N SER A 151 -25.82 -4.90 17.45
CA SER A 151 -25.52 -3.77 18.34
C SER A 151 -24.01 -3.55 18.48
N GLU A 152 -23.27 -4.63 18.69
CA GLU A 152 -21.81 -4.64 18.79
C GLU A 152 -21.14 -4.23 17.49
N GLY A 153 -21.72 -4.65 16.34
CA GLY A 153 -21.28 -4.24 15.02
C GLY A 153 -21.45 -2.74 14.78
N ILE A 154 -22.61 -2.20 15.14
CA ILE A 154 -22.89 -0.76 15.08
C ILE A 154 -21.88 0.02 15.92
N ASP A 155 -21.67 -0.37 17.16
CA ASP A 155 -20.71 0.28 18.07
C ASP A 155 -19.27 0.21 17.51
N GLN A 156 -18.88 -0.93 16.93
CA GLN A 156 -17.56 -1.10 16.33
C GLN A 156 -17.36 -0.22 15.09
N MET A 157 -18.36 -0.15 14.20
CA MET A 157 -18.31 0.69 13.00
C MET A 157 -18.24 2.19 13.36
N GLN A 158 -19.05 2.65 14.32
CA GLN A 158 -19.00 4.02 14.81
C GLN A 158 -17.64 4.36 15.40
N ARG A 159 -17.06 3.45 16.19
CA ARG A 159 -15.70 3.62 16.73
C ARG A 159 -14.65 3.67 15.62
N SER A 160 -14.73 2.79 14.62
CA SER A 160 -13.84 2.80 13.47
C SER A 160 -13.90 4.12 12.71
N MET A 161 -15.10 4.64 12.45
CA MET A 161 -15.30 5.94 11.80
C MET A 161 -14.69 7.09 12.62
N ALA A 162 -14.86 7.05 13.94
CA ALA A 162 -14.28 8.06 14.83
C ALA A 162 -12.73 7.99 14.85
N LEU A 163 -12.14 6.80 14.97
CA LEU A 163 -10.69 6.59 14.93
C LEU A 163 -10.06 7.02 13.59
N LEU A 164 -10.75 6.77 12.50
CA LEU A 164 -10.35 7.21 11.17
C LEU A 164 -10.57 8.71 10.91
N GLN A 165 -11.07 9.46 11.92
CA GLN A 165 -11.39 10.89 11.81
C GLN A 165 -12.45 11.20 10.72
N ARG A 166 -13.35 10.25 10.47
CA ARG A 166 -14.44 10.31 9.48
C ARG A 166 -15.77 9.90 10.08
N PRO A 167 -16.32 10.68 11.05
CA PRO A 167 -17.46 10.26 11.87
C PRO A 167 -18.79 10.17 11.10
N SER A 168 -18.89 10.79 9.94
CA SER A 168 -20.13 10.85 9.17
C SER A 168 -20.12 10.00 7.90
N HIS A 169 -18.96 9.72 7.31
CA HIS A 169 -18.87 9.05 6.02
C HIS A 169 -17.56 8.30 5.83
N ILE A 170 -17.63 7.12 5.23
CA ILE A 170 -16.49 6.30 4.74
C ILE A 170 -16.88 5.72 3.38
N GLU A 171 -15.93 5.67 2.44
CA GLU A 171 -16.21 5.22 1.08
C GLU A 171 -16.58 3.74 1.02
N LEU A 172 -15.87 2.85 1.75
CA LEU A 172 -16.17 1.41 1.73
C LEU A 172 -16.17 0.81 3.14
N MET A 173 -17.30 0.20 3.52
CA MET A 173 -17.41 -0.64 4.73
C MET A 173 -17.63 -2.10 4.34
N GLN A 174 -16.89 -3.02 4.97
CA GLN A 174 -16.88 -4.43 4.60
C GLN A 174 -17.08 -5.36 5.80
N VAL A 175 -17.77 -6.48 5.60
CA VAL A 175 -17.82 -7.56 6.60
C VAL A 175 -16.51 -8.35 6.54
N HIS A 176 -15.74 -8.36 7.63
CA HIS A 176 -14.42 -8.97 7.68
C HIS A 176 -14.49 -10.48 7.91
N ASN A 177 -13.88 -11.24 6.98
CA ASN A 177 -13.82 -12.71 7.04
C ASN A 177 -15.20 -13.37 7.21
N LEU A 178 -16.24 -12.81 6.57
CA LEU A 178 -17.63 -13.28 6.61
C LEU A 178 -18.20 -13.47 8.02
N ARG A 179 -17.66 -12.76 9.03
CA ARG A 179 -18.09 -12.90 10.41
C ARG A 179 -19.46 -12.25 10.60
N ASP A 180 -20.45 -13.05 10.99
CA ASP A 180 -21.86 -12.64 11.18
C ASP A 180 -22.41 -11.88 9.96
N VAL A 181 -22.11 -12.39 8.75
CA VAL A 181 -22.22 -11.66 7.49
C VAL A 181 -23.63 -11.16 7.20
N GLU A 182 -24.66 -11.98 7.43
CA GLU A 182 -26.05 -11.60 7.16
C GLU A 182 -26.47 -10.42 8.05
N VAL A 183 -26.21 -10.52 9.36
CA VAL A 183 -26.54 -9.48 10.33
C VAL A 183 -25.88 -8.15 9.99
N HIS A 184 -24.62 -8.20 9.57
CA HIS A 184 -23.88 -6.98 9.23
C HIS A 184 -24.28 -6.42 7.87
N LEU A 185 -24.54 -7.25 6.86
CA LEU A 185 -25.00 -6.77 5.57
C LEU A 185 -26.32 -5.99 5.68
N ASP A 186 -27.27 -6.45 6.49
CA ASP A 186 -28.52 -5.72 6.75
C ASP A 186 -28.24 -4.30 7.27
N THR A 187 -27.38 -4.18 8.27
CA THR A 187 -26.99 -2.87 8.83
C THR A 187 -26.20 -2.01 7.81
N LEU A 188 -25.33 -2.64 7.02
CA LEU A 188 -24.54 -1.92 6.01
C LEU A 188 -25.43 -1.35 4.89
N GLU A 189 -26.45 -2.08 4.45
CA GLU A 189 -27.43 -1.60 3.48
C GLU A 189 -28.23 -0.40 4.00
N GLU A 190 -28.68 -0.44 5.26
CA GLU A 190 -29.35 0.69 5.91
C GLU A 190 -28.43 1.93 5.92
N TRP A 191 -27.20 1.78 6.36
CA TRP A 191 -26.26 2.89 6.47
C TRP A 191 -25.77 3.40 5.11
N LYS A 192 -25.71 2.55 4.10
CA LYS A 192 -25.47 2.97 2.72
C LYS A 192 -26.64 3.81 2.19
N ALA A 193 -27.87 3.40 2.45
CA ALA A 193 -29.06 4.18 2.08
C ALA A 193 -29.13 5.54 2.80
N GLU A 194 -28.57 5.65 4.02
CA GLU A 194 -28.40 6.90 4.77
C GLU A 194 -27.24 7.77 4.25
N GLY A 195 -26.44 7.28 3.29
CA GLY A 195 -25.27 7.98 2.76
C GLY A 195 -24.05 8.00 3.68
N ARG A 196 -23.96 7.05 4.63
CA ARG A 196 -22.80 6.89 5.51
C ARG A 196 -21.67 6.10 4.85
N PHE A 197 -22.01 5.30 3.85
CA PHE A 197 -21.08 4.57 3.00
C PHE A 197 -21.46 4.74 1.53
N ASP A 198 -20.47 4.87 0.64
CA ASP A 198 -20.70 4.81 -0.81
C ASP A 198 -20.85 3.36 -1.27
N TYR A 199 -20.04 2.48 -0.70
CA TYR A 199 -19.96 1.07 -1.04
C TYR A 199 -19.95 0.19 0.20
N ILE A 200 -20.51 -1.02 0.02
CA ILE A 200 -20.45 -2.09 1.02
C ILE A 200 -19.87 -3.37 0.40
N GLY A 201 -19.31 -4.24 1.24
CA GLY A 201 -18.68 -5.43 0.72
C GLY A 201 -18.40 -6.51 1.75
N ILE A 202 -17.81 -7.58 1.27
CA ILE A 202 -17.35 -8.71 2.08
C ILE A 202 -15.86 -8.96 1.87
N THR A 203 -15.21 -9.54 2.87
CA THR A 203 -13.80 -9.90 2.76
C THR A 203 -13.52 -11.33 3.22
N THR A 204 -12.49 -11.91 2.64
CA THR A 204 -11.83 -13.09 3.20
C THR A 204 -10.31 -13.05 3.00
N SER A 205 -9.59 -13.60 3.95
CA SER A 205 -8.14 -13.85 3.86
C SER A 205 -7.81 -15.36 3.89
N SER A 206 -8.84 -16.23 3.74
CA SER A 206 -8.71 -17.68 3.84
C SER A 206 -9.42 -18.40 2.69
N ASP A 207 -8.70 -19.28 2.01
CA ASP A 207 -9.23 -20.17 0.98
C ASP A 207 -10.34 -21.11 1.49
N ARG A 208 -10.33 -21.42 2.79
CA ARG A 208 -11.39 -22.21 3.43
C ARG A 208 -12.77 -21.56 3.35
N GLN A 209 -12.83 -20.26 3.15
CA GLN A 209 -14.09 -19.50 3.03
C GLN A 209 -14.54 -19.30 1.58
N TYR A 210 -13.78 -19.78 0.58
CA TYR A 210 -14.10 -19.54 -0.83
C TYR A 210 -15.46 -20.11 -1.22
N GLY A 211 -15.83 -21.30 -0.72
CA GLY A 211 -17.16 -21.85 -0.96
C GLY A 211 -18.30 -20.99 -0.40
N ALA A 212 -18.09 -20.35 0.77
CA ALA A 212 -19.07 -19.43 1.34
C ALA A 212 -19.13 -18.11 0.55
N VAL A 213 -17.99 -17.60 0.07
CA VAL A 213 -17.96 -16.44 -0.84
C VAL A 213 -18.73 -16.73 -2.11
N GLU A 214 -18.46 -17.87 -2.77
CA GLU A 214 -19.17 -18.27 -3.98
C GLU A 214 -20.68 -18.34 -3.76
N ALA A 215 -21.12 -18.95 -2.64
CA ALA A 215 -22.53 -19.06 -2.31
C ALA A 215 -23.19 -17.68 -2.15
N LEU A 216 -22.54 -16.72 -1.48
CA LEU A 216 -23.03 -15.35 -1.36
C LEU A 216 -23.09 -14.63 -2.71
N LEU A 217 -22.04 -14.77 -3.54
CA LEU A 217 -22.03 -14.18 -4.88
C LEU A 217 -23.08 -14.80 -5.81
N GLU A 218 -23.50 -16.04 -5.58
CA GLU A 218 -24.56 -16.70 -6.34
C GLU A 218 -25.96 -16.28 -5.87
N ALA A 219 -26.17 -16.20 -4.55
CA ALA A 219 -27.47 -15.97 -3.94
C ALA A 219 -27.90 -14.49 -3.93
N GLU A 220 -26.98 -13.59 -3.58
CA GLU A 220 -27.30 -12.18 -3.27
C GLU A 220 -26.24 -11.21 -3.83
N PRO A 221 -25.89 -11.31 -5.12
CA PRO A 221 -24.81 -10.49 -5.69
C PRO A 221 -25.10 -8.98 -5.61
N GLU A 222 -26.37 -8.58 -5.60
CA GLU A 222 -26.80 -7.18 -5.56
C GLU A 222 -26.46 -6.48 -4.24
N ARG A 223 -26.32 -7.23 -3.15
CA ARG A 223 -25.95 -6.70 -1.82
C ARG A 223 -24.45 -6.37 -1.70
N ILE A 224 -23.63 -6.78 -2.66
CA ILE A 224 -22.18 -6.71 -2.57
C ILE A 224 -21.62 -5.82 -3.67
N ASP A 225 -21.07 -4.64 -3.32
CA ASP A 225 -20.37 -3.78 -4.27
C ASP A 225 -18.90 -4.20 -4.40
N PHE A 226 -18.27 -4.64 -3.30
CA PHE A 226 -16.86 -5.04 -3.25
C PHE A 226 -16.65 -6.41 -2.64
N LEU A 227 -15.77 -7.17 -3.26
CA LEU A 227 -15.17 -8.39 -2.70
C LEU A 227 -13.70 -8.13 -2.44
N GLN A 228 -13.25 -8.27 -1.17
CA GLN A 228 -11.83 -8.27 -0.86
C GLN A 228 -11.33 -9.70 -0.64
N ILE A 229 -10.34 -10.14 -1.42
CA ILE A 229 -9.89 -11.53 -1.46
C ILE A 229 -8.39 -11.65 -1.76
N ASN A 230 -7.75 -12.75 -1.31
CA ASN A 230 -6.36 -13.05 -1.66
C ASN A 230 -6.24 -13.34 -3.16
N TYR A 231 -5.28 -12.70 -3.81
CA TYR A 231 -4.84 -13.07 -5.15
C TYR A 231 -3.39 -12.63 -5.37
N SER A 232 -2.56 -13.53 -5.87
CA SER A 232 -1.15 -13.25 -6.18
C SER A 232 -0.57 -14.34 -7.07
N LEU A 233 0.66 -14.16 -7.54
CA LEU A 233 1.39 -15.21 -8.28
C LEU A 233 1.55 -16.52 -7.50
N ALA A 234 1.57 -16.47 -6.15
CA ALA A 234 1.67 -17.65 -5.29
C ALA A 234 0.32 -18.14 -4.73
N GLU A 235 -0.74 -17.35 -4.85
CA GLU A 235 -2.08 -17.67 -4.34
C GLU A 235 -3.10 -17.36 -5.43
N ARG A 236 -3.31 -18.31 -6.38
CA ARG A 236 -4.10 -18.11 -7.60
C ARG A 236 -5.51 -18.70 -7.54
N ALA A 237 -5.82 -19.49 -6.50
CA ALA A 237 -7.08 -20.25 -6.44
C ALA A 237 -8.36 -19.40 -6.58
N SER A 238 -8.40 -18.17 -6.07
CA SER A 238 -9.54 -17.26 -6.27
C SER A 238 -9.72 -16.86 -7.74
N GLY A 239 -8.62 -16.81 -8.52
CA GLY A 239 -8.64 -16.48 -9.94
C GLY A 239 -9.31 -17.51 -10.83
N GLU A 240 -9.42 -18.77 -10.38
CA GLU A 240 -10.00 -19.85 -11.18
C GLU A 240 -11.51 -19.66 -11.39
N ARG A 241 -12.23 -19.20 -10.37
CA ARG A 241 -13.68 -19.09 -10.41
C ARG A 241 -14.22 -17.78 -9.80
N ILE A 242 -13.80 -17.43 -8.59
CA ILE A 242 -14.42 -16.36 -7.80
C ILE A 242 -14.24 -14.99 -8.48
N LEU A 243 -13.05 -14.71 -9.01
CA LEU A 243 -12.81 -13.44 -9.71
C LEU A 243 -13.67 -13.31 -10.98
N ALA A 244 -13.86 -14.40 -11.73
CA ALA A 244 -14.77 -14.41 -12.89
C ALA A 244 -16.22 -14.16 -12.45
N MET A 245 -16.68 -14.81 -11.38
CA MET A 245 -18.01 -14.59 -10.82
C MET A 245 -18.23 -13.15 -10.39
N ALA A 246 -17.25 -12.53 -9.71
CA ALA A 246 -17.33 -11.13 -9.32
C ALA A 246 -17.43 -10.20 -10.54
N GLN A 247 -16.61 -10.45 -11.57
CA GLN A 247 -16.63 -9.67 -12.82
C GLN A 247 -17.99 -9.76 -13.54
N GLU A 248 -18.54 -10.96 -13.70
CA GLU A 248 -19.85 -11.20 -14.35
C GLU A 248 -20.99 -10.48 -13.64
N ARG A 249 -20.89 -10.30 -12.30
CA ARG A 249 -21.92 -9.68 -11.46
C ARG A 249 -21.69 -8.19 -11.22
N GLY A 250 -20.65 -7.63 -11.83
CA GLY A 250 -20.31 -6.22 -11.67
C GLY A 250 -19.87 -5.87 -10.25
N ILE A 251 -19.22 -6.80 -9.55
CA ILE A 251 -18.66 -6.62 -8.22
C ILE A 251 -17.19 -6.22 -8.34
N ALA A 252 -16.79 -5.13 -7.70
CA ALA A 252 -15.41 -4.68 -7.66
C ALA A 252 -14.55 -5.61 -6.80
N VAL A 253 -13.33 -5.92 -7.26
CA VAL A 253 -12.42 -6.78 -6.51
C VAL A 253 -11.24 -5.98 -5.96
N MET A 254 -11.11 -5.99 -4.64
CA MET A 254 -9.94 -5.49 -3.91
C MET A 254 -9.06 -6.68 -3.51
N VAL A 255 -7.79 -6.67 -3.93
CA VAL A 255 -6.88 -7.77 -3.65
C VAL A 255 -6.05 -7.48 -2.41
N ASN A 256 -6.26 -8.27 -1.36
CA ASN A 256 -5.36 -8.34 -0.23
C ASN A 256 -4.20 -9.34 -0.49
N ARG A 257 -3.13 -9.26 0.30
CA ARG A 257 -1.95 -10.15 0.23
C ARG A 257 -1.34 -10.29 -1.18
N PRO A 258 -1.18 -9.22 -1.98
CA PRO A 258 -0.66 -9.31 -3.35
C PRO A 258 0.76 -9.89 -3.43
N PHE A 259 1.50 -9.90 -2.31
CA PHE A 259 2.82 -10.50 -2.16
C PHE A 259 2.80 -11.85 -1.40
N ALA A 260 1.63 -12.46 -1.22
CA ALA A 260 1.44 -13.70 -0.47
C ALA A 260 2.05 -13.64 0.96
N GLY A 261 1.89 -12.50 1.66
CA GLY A 261 2.49 -12.28 2.98
C GLY A 261 4.02 -12.21 2.95
N GLY A 262 4.61 -11.76 1.85
CA GLY A 262 6.07 -11.63 1.66
C GLY A 262 6.74 -12.89 1.10
N ARG A 263 6.03 -14.02 0.95
CA ARG A 263 6.61 -15.28 0.42
C ARG A 263 7.18 -15.13 -0.98
N LEU A 264 6.57 -14.31 -1.84
CA LEU A 264 7.04 -14.05 -3.20
C LEU A 264 8.45 -13.45 -3.23
N PHE A 265 8.79 -12.53 -2.32
CA PHE A 265 10.15 -11.99 -2.22
C PHE A 265 11.17 -13.05 -1.80
N GLY A 266 10.75 -14.00 -0.96
CA GLY A 266 11.57 -15.18 -0.60
C GLY A 266 11.87 -16.05 -1.82
N ALA A 267 10.87 -16.29 -2.68
CA ALA A 267 10.99 -17.13 -3.87
C ALA A 267 11.93 -16.54 -4.93
N VAL A 268 12.09 -15.21 -4.99
CA VAL A 268 12.94 -14.54 -5.97
C VAL A 268 14.25 -14.00 -5.39
N ARG A 269 14.57 -14.37 -4.15
CA ARG A 269 15.80 -13.88 -3.50
C ARG A 269 17.06 -14.23 -4.32
N GLY A 270 17.85 -13.22 -4.64
CA GLY A 270 19.06 -13.37 -5.44
C GLY A 270 18.83 -13.59 -6.94
N ARG A 271 17.57 -13.46 -7.39
CA ARG A 271 17.21 -13.54 -8.82
C ARG A 271 17.03 -12.14 -9.39
N SER A 272 17.56 -11.92 -10.59
CA SER A 272 17.24 -10.71 -11.37
C SER A 272 15.85 -10.84 -11.99
N LEU A 273 15.19 -9.71 -12.24
CA LEU A 273 13.99 -9.68 -13.08
C LEU A 273 14.29 -10.29 -14.46
N PRO A 274 13.34 -11.01 -15.08
CA PRO A 274 13.45 -11.40 -16.49
C PRO A 274 13.63 -10.15 -17.38
N GLU A 275 14.48 -10.24 -18.40
CA GLU A 275 14.76 -9.10 -19.29
C GLU A 275 13.49 -8.54 -19.94
N TRP A 276 12.52 -9.41 -20.27
CA TRP A 276 11.25 -9.02 -20.86
C TRP A 276 10.32 -8.24 -19.90
N ALA A 277 10.58 -8.27 -18.60
CA ALA A 277 9.78 -7.50 -17.63
C ALA A 277 9.92 -5.98 -17.83
N GLY A 278 11.02 -5.52 -18.40
CA GLY A 278 11.23 -4.13 -18.77
C GLY A 278 10.29 -3.63 -19.89
N SER A 279 9.73 -4.52 -20.72
CA SER A 279 8.84 -4.16 -21.82
C SER A 279 7.51 -3.53 -21.36
N PHE A 280 7.07 -3.84 -20.13
CA PHE A 280 5.91 -3.21 -19.49
C PHE A 280 6.31 -2.43 -18.22
N GLY A 281 7.56 -1.94 -18.16
CA GLY A 281 8.02 -0.96 -17.19
C GLY A 281 8.26 -1.50 -15.78
N CYS A 282 8.61 -2.78 -15.61
CA CYS A 282 9.03 -3.33 -14.33
C CYS A 282 10.53 -3.09 -14.09
N GLU A 283 10.85 -2.45 -12.97
CA GLU A 283 12.21 -2.21 -12.49
C GLU A 283 12.51 -2.97 -11.18
N ALA A 284 11.46 -3.45 -10.49
CA ALA A 284 11.53 -4.18 -9.23
C ALA A 284 10.56 -5.36 -9.19
N TRP A 285 10.86 -6.37 -8.37
CA TRP A 285 9.97 -7.53 -8.18
C TRP A 285 8.60 -7.16 -7.59
N SER A 286 8.53 -6.13 -6.73
CA SER A 286 7.27 -5.62 -6.22
C SER A 286 6.35 -5.14 -7.34
N GLN A 287 6.88 -4.42 -8.33
CA GLN A 287 6.16 -3.97 -9.51
C GLN A 287 5.70 -5.14 -10.38
N PHE A 288 6.57 -6.14 -10.58
CA PHE A 288 6.25 -7.36 -11.32
C PHE A 288 5.04 -8.08 -10.68
N PHE A 289 5.07 -8.28 -9.37
CA PHE A 289 3.97 -8.93 -8.65
C PHE A 289 2.67 -8.12 -8.69
N LEU A 290 2.74 -6.81 -8.50
CA LEU A 290 1.56 -5.95 -8.53
C LEU A 290 0.96 -5.86 -9.93
N LYS A 291 1.77 -5.72 -10.97
CA LYS A 291 1.29 -5.70 -12.36
C LYS A 291 0.58 -7.01 -12.74
N TYR A 292 1.08 -8.15 -12.27
CA TYR A 292 0.37 -9.42 -12.43
C TYR A 292 -1.04 -9.37 -11.81
N VAL A 293 -1.14 -8.86 -10.58
CA VAL A 293 -2.43 -8.79 -9.87
C VAL A 293 -3.39 -7.83 -10.55
N ILE A 294 -2.98 -6.59 -10.80
CA ILE A 294 -3.86 -5.54 -11.32
C ILE A 294 -4.15 -5.68 -12.81
N SER A 295 -3.41 -6.49 -13.54
CA SER A 295 -3.71 -6.82 -14.95
C SER A 295 -4.85 -7.83 -15.09
N HIS A 296 -5.24 -8.52 -14.03
CA HIS A 296 -6.43 -9.38 -14.10
C HIS A 296 -7.68 -8.52 -14.32
N PRO A 297 -8.53 -8.86 -15.31
CA PRO A 297 -9.65 -7.99 -15.73
C PRO A 297 -10.68 -7.75 -14.62
N ALA A 298 -10.86 -8.71 -13.71
CA ALA A 298 -11.77 -8.57 -12.57
C ALA A 298 -11.21 -7.69 -11.43
N VAL A 299 -9.89 -7.46 -11.37
CA VAL A 299 -9.26 -6.73 -10.25
C VAL A 299 -9.40 -5.24 -10.42
N THR A 300 -9.97 -4.60 -9.41
CA THR A 300 -10.14 -3.14 -9.33
C THR A 300 -8.98 -2.48 -8.61
N CYS A 301 -8.55 -3.02 -7.45
CA CYS A 301 -7.45 -2.44 -6.67
C CYS A 301 -6.67 -3.53 -5.93
N ALA A 302 -5.35 -3.39 -5.84
CA ALA A 302 -4.50 -4.18 -4.94
C ALA A 302 -3.99 -3.32 -3.79
N ILE A 303 -3.96 -3.86 -2.56
CA ILE A 303 -3.61 -3.11 -1.34
C ILE A 303 -2.36 -3.68 -0.64
N PRO A 304 -1.15 -3.54 -1.25
CA PRO A 304 0.08 -3.87 -0.56
C PRO A 304 0.25 -3.00 0.70
N ALA A 305 0.78 -3.59 1.77
CA ALA A 305 1.08 -2.86 3.00
C ALA A 305 2.59 -2.61 3.12
N THR A 306 2.98 -1.40 3.53
CA THR A 306 4.36 -1.06 3.85
C THR A 306 4.43 0.09 4.86
N SER A 307 5.48 0.09 5.68
CA SER A 307 5.87 1.21 6.55
C SER A 307 7.13 1.92 6.05
N ASP A 308 7.68 1.49 4.92
CA ASP A 308 8.91 2.02 4.32
C ASP A 308 8.57 2.88 3.10
N PRO A 309 8.97 4.17 3.09
CA PRO A 309 8.73 5.06 1.95
C PRO A 309 9.38 4.61 0.63
N GLU A 310 10.53 3.93 0.68
CA GLU A 310 11.21 3.42 -0.53
C GLU A 310 10.43 2.25 -1.14
N HIS A 311 10.00 1.30 -0.30
CA HIS A 311 9.13 0.22 -0.75
C HIS A 311 7.79 0.74 -1.27
N LEU A 312 7.27 1.85 -0.70
CA LEU A 312 6.05 2.46 -1.23
C LEU A 312 6.27 3.00 -2.65
N VAL A 313 7.38 3.68 -2.92
CA VAL A 313 7.71 4.18 -4.26
C VAL A 313 7.75 3.03 -5.27
N GLU A 314 8.38 1.92 -4.91
CA GLU A 314 8.39 0.72 -5.76
C GLU A 314 6.98 0.17 -5.99
N ASN A 315 6.17 0.02 -4.93
CA ASN A 315 4.79 -0.47 -5.04
C ASN A 315 3.95 0.43 -5.96
N MET A 316 4.05 1.75 -5.80
CA MET A 316 3.32 2.70 -6.65
C MET A 316 3.77 2.65 -8.11
N GLY A 317 5.04 2.32 -8.37
CA GLY A 317 5.55 2.03 -9.71
C GLY A 317 4.83 0.84 -10.38
N GLY A 318 4.39 -0.15 -9.61
CA GLY A 318 3.55 -1.26 -10.09
C GLY A 318 2.18 -0.83 -10.62
N GLY A 319 1.67 0.31 -10.17
CA GLY A 319 0.41 0.92 -10.63
C GLY A 319 0.57 1.91 -11.77
N ARG A 320 1.63 1.85 -12.58
CA ARG A 320 1.93 2.81 -13.64
C ARG A 320 2.22 2.15 -14.98
N GLY A 321 1.94 2.90 -16.07
CA GLY A 321 2.25 2.49 -17.44
C GLY A 321 1.47 1.27 -17.90
N GLU A 322 2.01 0.51 -18.83
CA GLU A 322 1.35 -0.63 -19.45
C GLU A 322 1.21 -1.82 -18.48
N LEU A 323 0.13 -2.55 -18.64
CA LEU A 323 -0.14 -3.78 -17.92
C LEU A 323 0.12 -5.00 -18.81
N PRO A 324 0.62 -6.12 -18.24
CA PRO A 324 0.82 -7.36 -18.98
C PRO A 324 -0.53 -7.90 -19.51
N ASP A 325 -0.51 -8.37 -20.74
CA ASP A 325 -1.62 -9.13 -21.33
C ASP A 325 -1.68 -10.57 -20.79
N GLU A 326 -2.66 -11.34 -21.22
CA GLU A 326 -2.85 -12.71 -20.74
C GLU A 326 -1.66 -13.64 -21.08
N ALA A 327 -1.03 -13.46 -22.26
CA ALA A 327 0.12 -14.26 -22.65
C ALA A 327 1.33 -13.94 -21.75
N THR A 328 1.56 -12.67 -21.49
CA THR A 328 2.62 -12.20 -20.58
C THR A 328 2.34 -12.65 -19.14
N ARG A 329 1.10 -12.63 -18.68
CA ARG A 329 0.74 -13.16 -17.35
C ARG A 329 1.12 -14.63 -17.18
N ARG A 330 0.91 -15.47 -18.21
CA ARG A 330 1.33 -16.88 -18.20
C ARG A 330 2.85 -17.02 -18.08
N LEU A 331 3.62 -16.19 -18.82
CA LEU A 331 5.07 -16.15 -18.67
C LEU A 331 5.52 -15.71 -17.26
N MET A 332 4.75 -14.79 -16.63
CA MET A 332 5.00 -14.38 -15.25
C MET A 332 4.78 -15.53 -14.26
N GLU A 333 3.75 -16.35 -14.48
CA GLU A 333 3.48 -17.55 -13.68
C GLU A 333 4.61 -18.58 -13.82
N GLU A 334 5.05 -18.85 -15.04
CA GLU A 334 6.18 -19.77 -15.33
C GLU A 334 7.50 -19.27 -14.70
N ALA A 335 7.72 -17.96 -14.67
CA ALA A 335 8.92 -17.37 -14.10
C ALA A 335 9.03 -17.53 -12.57
N ILE A 336 7.90 -17.74 -11.88
CA ILE A 336 7.89 -17.89 -10.41
C ILE A 336 7.81 -19.39 -10.01
N GLY A 337 7.15 -20.22 -10.83
CA GLY A 337 7.01 -21.68 -10.61
C GLY A 337 5.70 -22.07 -10.01
#